data_5c3183630b4a1af3755392c803187090
#
_entry.id   5c3183630b4a1af3755392c803187090
#
_cell.length_a   1.000
_cell.length_b   1.000
_cell.length_c   1.000
_cell.angle_alpha   90.00
_cell.angle_beta   90.00
_cell.angle_gamma   90.00
#
_symmetry.space_group_name_H-M   'P 1'
#
loop_
_entity.id
_entity.type
_entity.pdbx_description
1 polymer ?
#
loop_
_entity_poly.entity_id
_entity_poly.type
_entity_poly.pdbx_seq_one_letter_code
_entity_poly.pdbx_strand_id
1 'polypeptide(L)' 'VSMEPYPTPNMVEQNLHEILEEVSFTDRIIFGRTNYSKVANAYEGHRHFYNECATEVISFCQEHGIDYHIKEKTITEE' A
#
# COMPACT_ATOMS: atom_id res chain seq x y z
N VAL A 1 -2.98 -8.98 -8.74
CA VAL A 1 -3.02 -9.01 -7.27
C VAL A 1 -3.54 -7.67 -6.76
N SER A 2 -4.52 -7.71 -5.88
CA SER A 2 -5.07 -6.53 -5.25
C SER A 2 -4.69 -6.48 -3.77
N MET A 3 -4.06 -5.38 -3.37
CA MET A 3 -3.70 -5.09 -1.98
C MET A 3 -4.53 -3.88 -1.51
N GLU A 4 -5.83 -4.02 -1.64
CA GLU A 4 -6.81 -2.99 -1.30
C GLU A 4 -8.00 -3.63 -0.59
N PRO A 5 -8.42 -3.11 0.56
CA PRO A 5 -7.77 -2.05 1.33
C PRO A 5 -6.56 -2.57 2.11
N TYR A 6 -5.48 -1.80 2.11
CA TYR A 6 -4.28 -2.16 2.86
C TYR A 6 -4.39 -1.60 4.28
N PRO A 7 -4.26 -2.44 5.33
CA PRO A 7 -4.49 -1.97 6.70
C PRO A 7 -3.33 -1.17 7.26
N THR A 8 -3.63 -0.26 8.17
CA THR A 8 -2.62 0.44 8.96
C THR A 8 -2.07 -0.49 10.05
N PRO A 9 -0.87 -0.21 10.63
CA PRO A 9 -0.27 -1.09 11.64
C PRO A 9 -1.08 -1.29 12.91
N ASN A 10 -1.97 -0.35 13.23
CA ASN A 10 -2.86 -0.50 14.38
C ASN A 10 -4.00 -1.47 14.14
N MET A 11 -4.26 -1.82 12.88
CA MET A 11 -5.24 -2.83 12.51
C MET A 11 -4.59 -4.20 12.38
N VAL A 12 -3.55 -4.28 11.54
CA VAL A 12 -2.77 -5.49 11.30
C VAL A 12 -1.31 -5.08 11.08
N GLU A 13 -0.42 -5.64 11.87
CA GLU A 13 1.01 -5.42 11.66
C GLU A 13 1.53 -6.43 10.64
N GLN A 14 2.10 -5.94 9.55
CA GLN A 14 2.63 -6.81 8.49
C GLN A 14 3.77 -6.10 7.76
N ASN A 15 4.62 -6.89 7.12
CA ASN A 15 5.78 -6.40 6.39
C ASN A 15 5.44 -6.31 4.90
N LEU A 16 5.30 -5.08 4.40
CA LEU A 16 4.95 -4.84 3.00
C LEU A 16 5.97 -5.42 2.03
N HIS A 17 7.26 -5.28 2.33
CA HIS A 17 8.32 -5.80 1.45
C HIS A 17 8.21 -7.32 1.27
N GLU A 18 7.96 -8.06 2.35
CA GLU A 18 7.77 -9.51 2.28
C GLU A 18 6.56 -9.87 1.44
N ILE A 19 5.45 -9.13 1.59
CA ILE A 19 4.25 -9.36 0.79
C ILE A 19 4.55 -9.13 -0.69
N LEU A 20 5.26 -8.05 -1.02
CA LEU A 20 5.62 -7.75 -2.40
C LEU A 20 6.49 -8.85 -2.99
N GLU A 21 7.45 -9.37 -2.23
CA GLU A 21 8.27 -10.49 -2.70
C GLU A 21 7.43 -11.73 -2.98
N GLU A 22 6.46 -12.03 -2.14
CA GLU A 22 5.56 -13.17 -2.32
C GLU A 22 4.70 -13.07 -3.58
N VAL A 23 4.36 -11.86 -3.99
CA VAL A 23 3.51 -11.64 -5.17
C VAL A 23 4.30 -11.15 -6.38
N SER A 24 5.62 -11.25 -6.35
CA SER A 24 6.50 -10.75 -7.41
C SER A 24 6.30 -11.45 -8.76
N PHE A 25 5.63 -12.61 -8.78
CA PHE A 25 5.29 -13.33 -10.00
C PHE A 25 4.12 -12.71 -10.77
N THR A 26 3.38 -11.79 -10.16
CA THR A 26 2.19 -11.22 -10.79
C THR A 26 2.55 -10.19 -11.86
N ASP A 27 1.62 -9.97 -12.79
CA ASP A 27 1.80 -8.97 -13.86
C ASP A 27 1.36 -7.58 -13.41
N ARG A 28 0.52 -7.48 -12.40
CA ARG A 28 -0.04 -6.22 -11.94
C ARG A 28 -0.36 -6.24 -10.45
N ILE A 29 -0.06 -5.11 -9.79
CA ILE A 29 -0.41 -4.89 -8.39
C ILE A 29 -1.30 -3.66 -8.28
N ILE A 30 -2.41 -3.80 -7.56
CA ILE A 30 -3.30 -2.70 -7.22
C ILE A 30 -3.13 -2.45 -5.73
N PHE A 31 -2.83 -1.22 -5.35
CA PHE A 31 -2.62 -0.85 -3.96
C PHE A 31 -3.52 0.31 -3.57
N GLY A 32 -4.17 0.20 -2.42
CA GLY A 32 -5.05 1.26 -1.94
C GLY A 32 -5.18 1.28 -0.43
N ARG A 33 -5.43 2.47 0.11
CA ARG A 33 -5.64 2.66 1.53
C ARG A 33 -7.02 2.16 1.96
N THR A 34 -7.17 1.89 3.26
CA THR A 34 -8.46 1.62 3.86
C THR A 34 -9.21 2.94 3.99
N ASN A 35 -10.24 3.13 3.16
CA ASN A 35 -11.08 4.33 3.20
C ASN A 35 -12.24 4.14 4.17
N TYR A 36 -12.72 5.24 4.75
CA TYR A 36 -13.90 5.27 5.64
C TYR A 36 -13.72 4.46 6.92
N SER A 37 -12.52 4.04 7.25
CA SER A 37 -12.25 3.32 8.50
C SER A 37 -11.83 4.30 9.59
N LYS A 38 -12.59 4.33 10.67
CA LYS A 38 -12.22 5.15 11.84
C LYS A 38 -10.93 4.65 12.49
N VAL A 39 -10.72 3.33 12.47
CA VAL A 39 -9.53 2.72 13.06
C VAL A 39 -8.28 3.13 12.28
N ALA A 40 -8.31 3.01 10.96
CA ALA A 40 -7.17 3.40 10.13
C ALA A 40 -6.88 4.90 10.22
N ASN A 41 -7.94 5.73 10.21
CA ASN A 41 -7.77 7.18 10.29
C ASN A 41 -7.33 7.65 11.68
N ALA A 42 -7.53 6.85 12.71
CA ALA A 42 -7.05 7.14 14.06
C ALA A 42 -5.56 6.86 14.22
N TYR A 43 -4.94 6.12 13.30
CA TYR A 43 -3.51 5.85 13.36
C TYR A 43 -2.74 7.15 13.11
N GLU A 44 -1.95 7.57 14.09
CA GLU A 44 -1.13 8.77 13.95
C GLU A 44 -0.12 8.57 12.84
N GLY A 45 -0.07 9.51 11.88
CA GLY A 45 0.82 9.39 10.74
C GLY A 45 0.26 8.50 9.63
N HIS A 46 -1.05 8.23 9.60
CA HIS A 46 -1.63 7.36 8.57
C HIS A 46 -1.36 7.86 7.14
N ARG A 47 -1.32 9.18 6.92
CA ARG A 47 -1.01 9.75 5.60
C ARG A 47 0.43 9.44 5.21
N HIS A 48 1.36 9.65 6.12
CA HIS A 48 2.77 9.32 5.90
C HIS A 48 2.94 7.83 5.65
N PHE A 49 2.27 7.00 6.43
CA PHE A 49 2.31 5.54 6.26
C PHE A 49 1.89 5.12 4.87
N TYR A 50 0.74 5.60 4.39
CA TYR A 50 0.25 5.23 3.06
C TYR A 50 1.12 5.81 1.93
N ASN A 51 1.66 7.01 2.11
CA ASN A 51 2.56 7.60 1.13
C ASN A 51 3.84 6.79 1.01
N GLU A 52 4.42 6.35 2.12
CA GLU A 52 5.61 5.50 2.09
C GLU A 52 5.32 4.13 1.48
N CYS A 53 4.19 3.52 1.86
CA CYS A 53 3.80 2.23 1.30
C CYS A 53 3.59 2.32 -0.21
N ALA A 54 2.89 3.35 -0.69
CA ALA A 54 2.68 3.55 -2.12
C ALA A 54 4.00 3.72 -2.86
N THR A 55 4.93 4.50 -2.29
CA THR A 55 6.25 4.69 -2.87
C THR A 55 7.01 3.38 -2.98
N GLU A 56 6.94 2.55 -1.95
CA GLU A 56 7.58 1.23 -1.96
C GLU A 56 6.96 0.32 -3.03
N VAL A 57 5.65 0.31 -3.16
CA VAL A 57 4.96 -0.48 -4.20
C VAL A 57 5.40 -0.02 -5.59
N ILE A 58 5.41 1.28 -5.83
CA ILE A 58 5.82 1.84 -7.12
C ILE A 58 7.26 1.45 -7.45
N SER A 59 8.19 1.65 -6.51
CA SER A 59 9.60 1.32 -6.70
C SER A 59 9.79 -0.17 -6.97
N PHE A 60 9.11 -1.02 -6.21
CA PHE A 60 9.18 -2.47 -6.39
C PHE A 60 8.69 -2.87 -7.77
N CYS A 61 7.54 -2.32 -8.19
CA CYS A 61 6.96 -2.65 -9.49
C CYS A 61 7.84 -2.17 -10.66
N GLN A 62 8.41 -0.98 -10.54
CA GLN A 62 9.34 -0.47 -11.56
C GLN A 62 10.59 -1.33 -11.66
N GLU A 63 11.13 -1.76 -10.54
CA GLU A 63 12.32 -2.59 -10.48
C GLU A 63 12.09 -3.98 -11.09
N HIS A 64 10.89 -4.53 -10.90
CA HIS A 64 10.54 -5.88 -11.33
C HIS A 64 9.75 -5.92 -12.65
N GLY A 65 9.47 -4.77 -13.25
CA GLY A 65 8.71 -4.72 -14.51
C GLY A 65 7.24 -5.11 -14.34
N ILE A 66 6.67 -4.82 -13.19
CA ILE A 66 5.27 -5.13 -12.85
C ILE A 66 4.43 -3.87 -13.04
N ASP A 67 3.26 -3.99 -13.68
CA ASP A 67 2.30 -2.89 -13.76
C ASP A 67 1.72 -2.62 -12.38
N TYR A 68 1.42 -1.36 -12.10
CA TYR A 68 0.81 -1.01 -10.83
C TYR A 68 -0.27 0.04 -11.00
N HIS A 69 -1.20 0.04 -10.07
CA HIS A 69 -2.24 1.06 -9.96
C HIS A 69 -2.39 1.44 -8.49
N ILE A 70 -2.17 2.71 -8.19
CA ILE A 70 -2.38 3.24 -6.84
C ILE A 70 -3.75 3.88 -6.82
N LYS A 71 -4.62 3.38 -5.96
CA LYS A 71 -5.99 3.87 -5.87
C LYS A 71 -6.03 5.35 -5.48
N GLU A 72 -7.07 6.03 -5.97
CA GLU A 72 -7.32 7.43 -5.66
C GLU A 72 -7.33 7.67 -4.15
N LYS A 73 -6.76 8.80 -3.73
CA LYS A 73 -6.67 9.23 -2.33
C LYS A 73 -5.73 8.39 -1.44
N THR A 74 -5.01 7.43 -2.01
CA THR A 74 -4.00 6.67 -1.25
C THR A 74 -2.80 7.57 -0.94
N ILE A 75 -2.30 8.30 -1.93
CA ILE A 75 -1.23 9.27 -1.75
C ILE A 75 -1.87 10.63 -1.50
N THR A 76 -1.52 11.26 -0.38
CA THR A 76 -2.08 12.55 0.01
C THR A 76 -0.97 13.47 0.53
N GLU A 77 -1.26 14.77 0.58
CA GLU A 77 -0.35 15.74 1.20
C GLU A 77 -0.34 15.51 2.71
N GLU A 78 0.84 15.53 3.28
CA GLU A 78 1.02 15.35 4.73
C GLU A 78 0.86 16.65 5.50
#